data_b09b65ff7a1708d0979eb2ca5ff1c847
#
_entry.id   b09b65ff7a1708d0979eb2ca5ff1c847
#
_cell.length_a   1.000
_cell.length_b   1.000
_cell.length_c   1.000
_cell.angle_alpha   90.00
_cell.angle_beta   90.00
_cell.angle_gamma   90.00
#
_symmetry.space_group_name_H-M   'P 1'
#
loop_
_entity.id
_entity.type
_entity.pdbx_description
1 polymer ?
#
loop_
_entity_poly.entity_id
_entity_poly.type
_entity_poly.pdbx_seq_one_letter_code
_entity_poly.pdbx_strand_id
1 'polypeptide(L)'
;MSEEATPSAGSPDVSADAAPAVSFLDSLPEDLRGEPSLRNFNDVGALAKSYTHAQRMIGGDKIGKPSQSWTDDQWTEHHIHSGRPETSEGYEFRLDGQLADSTLEGFRDSAFKAGLSGKQAQSVAEFMDMSLGQMATDRADQADTLRHEGEQELRQQYGKAFDQRMEMAMGAARQMLGDNVDILEEVELSDGRLLGDHPEIIRMFSAFAEQIGEDNLVGETTEMVMTPDEAQRQLTEVTRQDGPYWDRNHPERQAYVDEALRLREYL
;
A
#
# COMPACT_ATOMS: atom_id res chain seq x y z
N MET A 1 -53.21 -38.37 -62.66
CA MET A 1 -54.50 -39.04 -62.58
C MET A 1 -55.17 -38.54 -61.36
N SER A 2 -56.01 -37.65 -61.59
CA SER A 2 -57.48 -37.59 -61.59
C SER A 2 -57.88 -37.07 -60.19
N GLU A 3 -58.35 -35.81 -60.10
CA GLU A 3 -59.76 -35.37 -60.31
C GLU A 3 -60.66 -35.91 -59.20
N GLU A 4 -61.42 -35.16 -58.55
CA GLU A 4 -62.51 -34.23 -58.71
C GLU A 4 -63.23 -34.19 -57.37
N ALA A 5 -63.89 -33.27 -56.86
CA ALA A 5 -64.74 -32.19 -57.24
C ALA A 5 -65.39 -31.68 -55.95
N THR A 6 -65.70 -30.41 -55.94
CA THR A 6 -66.62 -29.72 -55.01
C THR A 6 -68.06 -30.23 -55.10
N PRO A 7 -68.96 -29.97 -54.11
CA PRO A 7 -69.70 -28.73 -54.20
C PRO A 7 -70.03 -28.00 -52.87
N SER A 8 -70.07 -26.73 -53.03
CA SER A 8 -70.90 -25.66 -52.42
C SER A 8 -72.15 -26.10 -51.64
N ALA A 9 -72.35 -25.52 -50.46
CA ALA A 9 -73.64 -24.96 -50.01
C ALA A 9 -73.51 -24.17 -48.70
N GLY A 10 -73.93 -22.94 -48.75
CA GLY A 10 -74.83 -22.37 -47.77
C GLY A 10 -74.20 -21.64 -46.57
N SER A 11 -74.00 -20.34 -46.73
CA SER A 11 -74.03 -19.42 -45.57
C SER A 11 -75.43 -19.47 -44.88
N PRO A 12 -75.46 -19.22 -43.56
CA PRO A 12 -76.29 -18.13 -43.14
C PRO A 12 -75.47 -17.06 -42.45
N ASP A 13 -75.59 -15.87 -42.95
CA ASP A 13 -75.32 -14.60 -42.34
C ASP A 13 -76.06 -14.55 -40.97
N VAL A 14 -75.22 -14.49 -39.90
CA VAL A 14 -75.69 -14.10 -38.57
C VAL A 14 -74.89 -12.86 -38.19
N SER A 15 -75.45 -11.73 -38.61
CA SER A 15 -75.11 -10.44 -37.98
C SER A 15 -75.36 -10.57 -36.48
N ALA A 16 -74.33 -10.94 -35.72
CA ALA A 16 -74.31 -10.70 -34.28
C ALA A 16 -73.98 -9.21 -34.07
N ASP A 17 -75.02 -8.52 -33.74
CA ASP A 17 -75.03 -7.17 -33.23
C ASP A 17 -73.99 -7.11 -32.09
N ALA A 18 -72.76 -6.64 -32.41
CA ALA A 18 -71.72 -6.41 -31.44
C ALA A 18 -72.14 -5.17 -30.65
N ALA A 19 -72.70 -5.39 -29.46
CA ALA A 19 -72.87 -4.34 -28.48
C ALA A 19 -71.57 -3.54 -28.37
N PRO A 20 -71.61 -2.17 -28.28
CA PRO A 20 -70.43 -1.36 -28.22
C PRO A 20 -69.60 -1.82 -27.04
N ALA A 21 -68.31 -2.18 -27.28
CA ALA A 21 -67.37 -2.59 -26.25
C ALA A 21 -67.20 -1.42 -25.30
N VAL A 22 -67.85 -1.52 -24.11
CA VAL A 22 -67.73 -0.52 -23.05
C VAL A 22 -66.26 -0.46 -22.66
N SER A 23 -65.69 0.73 -22.77
CA SER A 23 -64.29 0.95 -22.38
C SER A 23 -64.09 0.53 -20.91
N PHE A 24 -62.94 -0.08 -20.59
CA PHE A 24 -62.63 -0.44 -19.21
C PHE A 24 -62.85 0.74 -18.25
N LEU A 25 -62.49 1.95 -18.66
CA LEU A 25 -62.69 3.18 -17.91
C LEU A 25 -64.16 3.49 -17.65
N ASP A 26 -65.04 3.19 -18.61
CA ASP A 26 -66.49 3.39 -18.48
C ASP A 26 -67.15 2.43 -17.49
N SER A 27 -66.52 1.29 -17.24
CA SER A 27 -66.93 0.29 -16.25
C SER A 27 -66.56 0.66 -14.80
N LEU A 28 -65.72 1.70 -14.61
CA LEU A 28 -65.28 2.14 -13.30
C LEU A 28 -66.30 3.12 -12.69
N PRO A 29 -66.35 3.20 -11.33
CA PRO A 29 -67.03 4.26 -10.59
C PRO A 29 -66.55 5.64 -11.04
N GLU A 30 -67.47 6.60 -11.00
CA GLU A 30 -67.28 7.95 -11.59
C GLU A 30 -66.09 8.71 -10.98
N ASP A 31 -65.81 8.49 -9.71
CA ASP A 31 -64.66 9.05 -8.96
C ASP A 31 -63.31 8.49 -9.43
N LEU A 32 -63.27 7.28 -10.02
CA LEU A 32 -62.03 6.65 -10.51
C LEU A 32 -61.76 6.87 -11.98
N ARG A 33 -62.75 7.28 -12.79
CA ARG A 33 -62.58 7.51 -14.24
C ARG A 33 -61.60 8.62 -14.59
N GLY A 34 -61.43 9.58 -13.65
CA GLY A 34 -60.52 10.69 -13.80
C GLY A 34 -59.05 10.36 -13.51
N GLU A 35 -58.74 9.23 -12.88
CA GLU A 35 -57.41 8.87 -12.43
C GLU A 35 -56.47 8.61 -13.61
N PRO A 36 -55.37 9.38 -13.76
CA PRO A 36 -54.41 9.22 -14.86
C PRO A 36 -53.73 7.84 -14.87
N SER A 37 -53.53 7.26 -13.70
CA SER A 37 -52.89 5.94 -13.53
C SER A 37 -53.69 4.78 -14.08
N LEU A 38 -55.05 4.92 -14.14
CA LEU A 38 -55.95 3.89 -14.64
C LEU A 38 -56.12 3.91 -16.15
N ARG A 39 -55.78 5.00 -16.83
CA ARG A 39 -55.88 5.15 -18.30
C ARG A 39 -55.01 4.18 -19.08
N ASN A 40 -54.00 3.61 -18.46
CA ASN A 40 -53.06 2.68 -19.10
C ASN A 40 -53.54 1.24 -19.08
N PHE A 41 -54.72 0.96 -18.48
CA PHE A 41 -55.27 -0.40 -18.42
C PHE A 41 -56.46 -0.56 -19.37
N ASN A 42 -56.43 -1.64 -20.13
CA ASN A 42 -57.49 -1.96 -21.10
C ASN A 42 -58.58 -2.85 -20.50
N ASP A 43 -58.27 -3.56 -19.39
CA ASP A 43 -59.19 -4.51 -18.75
C ASP A 43 -58.82 -4.69 -17.27
N VAL A 44 -59.73 -5.32 -16.52
CA VAL A 44 -59.54 -5.66 -15.07
C VAL A 44 -58.36 -6.62 -14.88
N GLY A 45 -58.07 -7.49 -15.82
CA GLY A 45 -56.94 -8.44 -15.71
C GLY A 45 -55.59 -7.75 -15.77
N ALA A 46 -55.46 -6.72 -16.66
CA ALA A 46 -54.28 -5.90 -16.73
C ALA A 46 -54.06 -5.11 -15.42
N LEU A 47 -55.12 -4.50 -14.86
CA LEU A 47 -55.06 -3.82 -13.57
C LEU A 47 -54.68 -4.79 -12.44
N ALA A 48 -55.33 -5.98 -12.39
CA ALA A 48 -55.03 -6.97 -11.36
C ALA A 48 -53.56 -7.46 -11.41
N LYS A 49 -53.01 -7.68 -12.61
CA LYS A 49 -51.60 -8.03 -12.80
C LYS A 49 -50.68 -6.92 -12.31
N SER A 50 -50.99 -5.66 -12.66
CA SER A 50 -50.21 -4.51 -12.18
C SER A 50 -50.29 -4.37 -10.68
N TYR A 51 -51.47 -4.52 -10.08
CA TYR A 51 -51.64 -4.53 -8.62
C TYR A 51 -50.84 -5.61 -7.92
N THR A 52 -50.94 -6.86 -8.40
CA THR A 52 -50.15 -7.96 -7.83
C THR A 52 -48.65 -7.77 -7.98
N HIS A 53 -48.21 -7.17 -9.10
CA HIS A 53 -46.80 -6.80 -9.28
C HIS A 53 -46.40 -5.68 -8.32
N ALA A 54 -47.19 -4.64 -8.19
CA ALA A 54 -46.97 -3.56 -7.22
C ALA A 54 -46.94 -4.08 -5.77
N GLN A 55 -47.85 -4.99 -5.43
CA GLN A 55 -47.88 -5.65 -4.10
C GLN A 55 -46.58 -6.43 -3.81
N ARG A 56 -46.05 -7.19 -4.80
CA ARG A 56 -44.78 -7.87 -4.67
C ARG A 56 -43.61 -6.89 -4.52
N MET A 57 -43.67 -5.76 -5.20
CA MET A 57 -42.68 -4.69 -5.10
C MET A 57 -42.76 -3.93 -3.74
N ILE A 58 -43.96 -3.81 -3.18
CA ILE A 58 -44.18 -3.16 -1.87
C ILE A 58 -43.83 -4.10 -0.72
N GLY A 59 -44.04 -5.41 -0.89
CA GLY A 59 -43.71 -6.43 0.13
C GLY A 59 -42.25 -6.81 0.25
N GLY A 60 -41.33 -6.23 -0.55
CA GLY A 60 -39.90 -6.35 -0.34
C GLY A 60 -39.42 -5.32 0.69
N ASP A 61 -38.46 -5.70 1.52
CA ASP A 61 -37.75 -4.80 2.42
C ASP A 61 -37.14 -3.64 1.63
N LYS A 62 -37.86 -2.53 1.53
CA LYS A 62 -37.39 -1.33 0.83
C LYS A 62 -36.76 -0.39 1.84
N ILE A 63 -35.48 -0.18 1.68
CA ILE A 63 -34.76 0.86 2.41
C ILE A 63 -35.09 2.20 1.75
N GLY A 64 -35.61 3.14 2.51
CA GLY A 64 -35.90 4.49 2.02
C GLY A 64 -34.64 5.17 1.48
N LYS A 65 -34.79 5.91 0.38
CA LYS A 65 -33.67 6.71 -0.15
C LYS A 65 -33.32 7.81 0.87
N PRO A 66 -32.04 7.93 1.30
CA PRO A 66 -31.61 8.94 2.26
C PRO A 66 -31.96 10.36 1.81
N SER A 67 -32.41 11.17 2.76
CA SER A 67 -32.68 12.61 2.57
C SER A 67 -31.88 13.45 3.57
N GLN A 68 -31.39 14.59 3.14
CA GLN A 68 -30.69 15.53 4.02
C GLN A 68 -31.62 16.13 5.14
N SER A 69 -32.94 16.01 4.97
CA SER A 69 -33.91 16.48 5.94
C SER A 69 -34.31 15.43 6.98
N TRP A 70 -33.66 14.23 6.96
CA TRP A 70 -33.97 13.20 7.94
C TRP A 70 -33.50 13.57 9.34
N THR A 71 -34.30 13.18 10.34
CA THR A 71 -33.92 13.26 11.76
C THR A 71 -32.91 12.16 12.10
N ASP A 72 -32.25 12.29 13.23
CA ASP A 72 -31.29 11.28 13.74
C ASP A 72 -31.95 9.89 13.93
N ASP A 73 -33.24 9.87 14.34
CA ASP A 73 -33.98 8.62 14.46
C ASP A 73 -34.20 7.95 13.10
N GLN A 74 -34.53 8.72 12.07
CA GLN A 74 -34.71 8.20 10.70
C GLN A 74 -33.38 7.68 10.11
N TRP A 75 -32.28 8.38 10.39
CA TRP A 75 -30.95 7.91 10.02
C TRP A 75 -30.59 6.63 10.76
N THR A 76 -30.90 6.54 12.05
CA THR A 76 -30.64 5.36 12.87
C THR A 76 -31.41 4.15 12.34
N GLU A 77 -32.70 4.30 12.03
CA GLU A 77 -33.54 3.24 11.45
C GLU A 77 -33.00 2.80 10.08
N HIS A 78 -32.63 3.75 9.23
CA HIS A 78 -32.01 3.45 7.93
C HIS A 78 -30.70 2.66 8.07
N HIS A 79 -29.82 3.02 8.99
CA HIS A 79 -28.56 2.32 9.23
C HIS A 79 -28.79 0.88 9.69
N ILE A 80 -29.75 0.66 10.60
CA ILE A 80 -30.13 -0.67 11.07
C ILE A 80 -30.61 -1.53 9.89
N HIS A 81 -31.54 -1.00 9.07
CA HIS A 81 -32.06 -1.69 7.89
C HIS A 81 -30.97 -1.93 6.83
N SER A 82 -29.94 -1.08 6.80
CA SER A 82 -28.78 -1.24 5.90
C SER A 82 -27.76 -2.25 6.40
N GLY A 83 -27.97 -2.86 7.59
CA GLY A 83 -27.13 -3.90 8.16
C GLY A 83 -26.03 -3.40 9.10
N ARG A 84 -26.20 -2.21 9.69
CA ARG A 84 -25.38 -1.75 10.80
C ARG A 84 -25.66 -2.63 12.02
N PRO A 85 -24.65 -3.10 12.77
CA PRO A 85 -24.83 -3.76 14.05
C PRO A 85 -25.58 -2.88 15.06
N GLU A 86 -26.15 -3.47 16.11
CA GLU A 86 -26.84 -2.72 17.17
C GLU A 86 -25.88 -1.87 18.00
N THR A 87 -24.64 -2.33 18.17
CA THR A 87 -23.58 -1.64 18.92
C THR A 87 -22.26 -1.67 18.15
N SER A 88 -21.29 -0.83 18.51
CA SER A 88 -19.97 -0.80 17.88
C SER A 88 -19.20 -2.11 18.06
N GLU A 89 -19.41 -2.82 19.16
CA GLU A 89 -18.80 -4.12 19.46
C GLU A 89 -19.30 -5.25 18.53
N GLY A 90 -20.45 -5.04 17.88
CA GLY A 90 -21.02 -5.99 16.92
C GLY A 90 -20.25 -6.10 15.58
N TYR A 91 -19.25 -5.27 15.35
CA TYR A 91 -18.35 -5.45 14.22
C TYR A 91 -17.28 -6.49 14.52
N GLU A 92 -17.38 -7.63 13.86
CA GLU A 92 -16.37 -8.71 13.90
C GLU A 92 -15.48 -8.58 12.66
N PHE A 93 -14.20 -8.24 12.87
CA PHE A 93 -13.22 -8.14 11.77
C PHE A 93 -12.38 -9.41 11.68
N ARG A 94 -12.16 -9.86 10.45
CA ARG A 94 -11.26 -10.96 10.11
C ARG A 94 -10.14 -10.38 9.26
N LEU A 95 -8.99 -10.16 9.90
CA LEU A 95 -7.84 -9.47 9.30
C LEU A 95 -6.59 -10.34 9.49
N ASP A 96 -5.58 -10.09 8.68
CA ASP A 96 -4.29 -10.79 8.74
C ASP A 96 -3.37 -10.25 9.85
N GLY A 97 -3.79 -9.20 10.58
CA GLY A 97 -3.16 -8.76 11.83
C GLY A 97 -2.15 -7.63 11.73
N GLN A 98 -2.19 -6.81 10.70
CA GLN A 98 -1.36 -5.59 10.59
C GLN A 98 -1.93 -4.41 11.39
N LEU A 99 -3.26 -4.39 11.60
CA LEU A 99 -3.93 -3.36 12.39
C LEU A 99 -3.85 -3.66 13.89
N ALA A 100 -3.38 -2.67 14.66
CA ALA A 100 -3.38 -2.75 16.12
C ALA A 100 -4.82 -2.76 16.67
N ASP A 101 -5.05 -3.48 17.78
CA ASP A 101 -6.37 -3.59 18.44
C ASP A 101 -6.97 -2.22 18.78
N SER A 102 -6.15 -1.25 19.23
CA SER A 102 -6.59 0.10 19.55
C SER A 102 -7.09 0.86 18.29
N THR A 103 -6.50 0.62 17.13
CA THR A 103 -6.96 1.18 15.86
C THR A 103 -8.29 0.57 15.44
N LEU A 104 -8.45 -0.76 15.63
CA LEU A 104 -9.70 -1.47 15.35
C LEU A 104 -10.85 -1.00 16.29
N GLU A 105 -10.57 -0.73 17.55
CA GLU A 105 -11.58 -0.17 18.48
C GLU A 105 -12.04 1.22 17.99
N GLY A 106 -11.10 2.13 17.68
CA GLY A 106 -11.43 3.43 17.14
C GLY A 106 -12.18 3.36 15.81
N PHE A 107 -11.85 2.38 14.97
CA PHE A 107 -12.55 2.15 13.72
C PHE A 107 -13.97 1.61 13.93
N ARG A 108 -14.21 0.68 14.88
CA ARG A 108 -15.57 0.21 15.23
C ARG A 108 -16.49 1.36 15.58
N ASP A 109 -16.05 2.25 16.44
CA ASP A 109 -16.82 3.44 16.83
C ASP A 109 -17.12 4.36 15.66
N SER A 110 -16.14 4.58 14.81
CA SER A 110 -16.27 5.43 13.62
C SER A 110 -17.21 4.81 12.59
N ALA A 111 -17.10 3.52 12.33
CA ALA A 111 -17.95 2.75 11.45
C ALA A 111 -19.40 2.74 11.94
N PHE A 112 -19.62 2.58 13.26
CA PHE A 112 -20.94 2.64 13.89
C PHE A 112 -21.58 4.02 13.72
N LYS A 113 -20.86 5.10 14.03
CA LYS A 113 -21.33 6.48 13.84
C LYS A 113 -21.64 6.79 12.38
N ALA A 114 -20.84 6.27 11.46
CA ALA A 114 -21.05 6.43 10.02
C ALA A 114 -22.19 5.55 9.47
N GLY A 115 -22.74 4.63 10.26
CA GLY A 115 -23.84 3.75 9.87
C GLY A 115 -23.43 2.63 8.90
N LEU A 116 -22.16 2.23 8.87
CA LEU A 116 -21.68 1.18 7.97
C LEU A 116 -22.32 -0.17 8.31
N SER A 117 -22.69 -0.95 7.30
CA SER A 117 -23.01 -2.36 7.49
C SER A 117 -21.77 -3.16 7.89
N GLY A 118 -21.93 -4.32 8.52
CA GLY A 118 -20.81 -5.19 8.87
C GLY A 118 -19.94 -5.53 7.68
N LYS A 119 -20.53 -5.78 6.50
CA LYS A 119 -19.79 -6.05 5.26
C LYS A 119 -18.97 -4.85 4.77
N GLN A 120 -19.52 -3.65 4.83
CA GLN A 120 -18.80 -2.43 4.42
C GLN A 120 -17.65 -2.14 5.37
N ALA A 121 -17.89 -2.25 6.68
CA ALA A 121 -16.84 -2.07 7.69
C ALA A 121 -15.72 -3.10 7.52
N GLN A 122 -16.04 -4.39 7.27
CA GLN A 122 -15.04 -5.43 6.97
C GLN A 122 -14.18 -5.05 5.77
N SER A 123 -14.79 -4.64 4.64
CA SER A 123 -14.03 -4.28 3.44
C SER A 123 -13.10 -3.07 3.64
N VAL A 124 -13.52 -2.09 4.46
CA VAL A 124 -12.67 -0.94 4.79
C VAL A 124 -11.52 -1.38 5.70
N ALA A 125 -11.80 -2.22 6.71
CA ALA A 125 -10.77 -2.75 7.61
C ALA A 125 -9.74 -3.60 6.85
N GLU A 126 -10.17 -4.47 5.92
CA GLU A 126 -9.30 -5.25 5.04
C GLU A 126 -8.39 -4.35 4.19
N PHE A 127 -8.95 -3.29 3.61
CA PHE A 127 -8.16 -2.33 2.84
C PHE A 127 -7.12 -1.62 3.70
N MET A 128 -7.48 -1.21 4.91
CA MET A 128 -6.55 -0.58 5.86
C MET A 128 -5.42 -1.54 6.26
N ASP A 129 -5.77 -2.79 6.61
CA ASP A 129 -4.82 -3.83 7.00
C ASP A 129 -3.82 -4.13 5.88
N MET A 130 -4.32 -4.35 4.66
CA MET A 130 -3.50 -4.57 3.46
C MET A 130 -2.61 -3.38 3.14
N SER A 131 -3.14 -2.14 3.26
CA SER A 131 -2.38 -0.93 2.98
C SER A 131 -1.23 -0.74 3.97
N LEU A 132 -1.45 -1.03 5.25
CA LEU A 132 -0.39 -0.99 6.27
C LEU A 132 0.67 -2.06 6.02
N GLY A 133 0.25 -3.28 5.67
CA GLY A 133 1.16 -4.35 5.29
C GLY A 133 2.04 -3.97 4.09
N GLN A 134 1.44 -3.38 3.06
CA GLN A 134 2.20 -2.91 1.89
C GLN A 134 3.19 -1.80 2.27
N MET A 135 2.76 -0.81 3.06
CA MET A 135 3.65 0.26 3.53
C MET A 135 4.83 -0.28 4.35
N ALA A 136 4.60 -1.29 5.20
CA ALA A 136 5.67 -1.93 5.97
C ALA A 136 6.66 -2.66 5.05
N THR A 137 6.16 -3.38 4.05
CA THR A 137 6.99 -4.06 3.04
C THR A 137 7.81 -3.07 2.23
N ASP A 138 7.17 -2.02 1.68
CA ASP A 138 7.84 -1.00 0.88
C ASP A 138 8.94 -0.30 1.68
N ARG A 139 8.70 -0.06 2.98
CA ARG A 139 9.69 0.54 3.88
C ARG A 139 10.89 -0.38 4.13
N ALA A 140 10.63 -1.68 4.32
CA ALA A 140 11.70 -2.67 4.48
C ALA A 140 12.55 -2.79 3.21
N ASP A 141 11.92 -2.86 2.04
CA ASP A 141 12.60 -2.92 0.74
C ASP A 141 13.44 -1.66 0.48
N GLN A 142 12.91 -0.48 0.85
CA GLN A 142 13.65 0.77 0.77
C GLN A 142 14.86 0.77 1.72
N ALA A 143 14.71 0.32 2.95
CA ALA A 143 15.80 0.23 3.92
C ALA A 143 16.91 -0.71 3.43
N ASP A 144 16.55 -1.87 2.88
CA ASP A 144 17.50 -2.82 2.30
C ASP A 144 18.26 -2.22 1.10
N THR A 145 17.57 -1.49 0.23
CA THR A 145 18.18 -0.80 -0.90
C THR A 145 19.20 0.23 -0.42
N LEU A 146 18.81 1.10 0.51
CA LEU A 146 19.69 2.13 1.07
C LEU A 146 20.88 1.55 1.83
N ARG A 147 20.69 0.43 2.55
CA ARG A 147 21.77 -0.30 3.22
C ARG A 147 22.79 -0.81 2.20
N HIS A 148 22.30 -1.44 1.13
CA HIS A 148 23.17 -1.98 0.08
C HIS A 148 23.94 -0.86 -0.67
N GLU A 149 23.27 0.24 -1.01
CA GLU A 149 23.91 1.42 -1.61
C GLU A 149 24.99 2.00 -0.69
N GLY A 150 24.68 2.13 0.60
CA GLY A 150 25.63 2.62 1.62
C GLY A 150 26.85 1.70 1.77
N GLU A 151 26.65 0.38 1.74
CA GLU A 151 27.75 -0.57 1.75
C GLU A 151 28.61 -0.47 0.49
N GLN A 152 28.00 -0.33 -0.70
CA GLN A 152 28.76 -0.14 -1.94
C GLN A 152 29.57 1.16 -1.91
N GLU A 153 29.01 2.25 -1.40
CA GLU A 153 29.71 3.51 -1.24
C GLU A 153 30.94 3.37 -0.33
N LEU A 154 30.78 2.71 0.82
CA LEU A 154 31.89 2.44 1.75
C LEU A 154 32.95 1.51 1.13
N ARG A 155 32.53 0.50 0.36
CA ARG A 155 33.47 -0.36 -0.37
C ARG A 155 34.28 0.40 -1.43
N GLN A 156 33.65 1.34 -2.12
CA GLN A 156 34.36 2.22 -3.05
C GLN A 156 35.32 3.15 -2.33
N GLN A 157 34.89 3.73 -1.21
CA GLN A 157 35.70 4.66 -0.42
C GLN A 157 36.91 3.98 0.23
N TYR A 158 36.72 2.82 0.82
CA TYR A 158 37.76 2.12 1.56
C TYR A 158 38.58 1.13 0.71
N GLY A 159 38.08 0.73 -0.44
CA GLY A 159 38.76 -0.21 -1.34
C GLY A 159 39.17 -1.52 -0.62
N LYS A 160 40.44 -1.88 -0.72
CA LYS A 160 41.01 -3.06 -0.06
C LYS A 160 40.97 -3.00 1.48
N ALA A 161 40.87 -1.82 2.05
CA ALA A 161 40.80 -1.61 3.49
C ALA A 161 39.37 -1.78 4.06
N PHE A 162 38.34 -2.03 3.25
CA PHE A 162 36.94 -2.04 3.67
C PHE A 162 36.70 -2.92 4.90
N ASP A 163 37.08 -4.19 4.85
CA ASP A 163 36.82 -5.13 5.94
C ASP A 163 37.53 -4.71 7.24
N GLN A 164 38.79 -4.25 7.14
CA GLN A 164 39.54 -3.75 8.27
C GLN A 164 38.90 -2.49 8.88
N ARG A 165 38.44 -1.56 8.02
CA ARG A 165 37.76 -0.33 8.44
C ARG A 165 36.42 -0.61 9.16
N MET A 166 35.67 -1.58 8.66
CA MET A 166 34.42 -2.04 9.28
C MET A 166 34.68 -2.65 10.67
N GLU A 167 35.71 -3.50 10.80
CA GLU A 167 36.09 -4.10 12.08
C GLU A 167 36.55 -3.04 13.09
N MET A 168 37.36 -2.09 12.65
CA MET A 168 37.81 -0.96 13.47
C MET A 168 36.65 -0.07 13.94
N ALA A 169 35.71 0.25 13.02
CA ALA A 169 34.53 1.03 13.37
C ALA A 169 33.65 0.33 14.42
N MET A 170 33.43 -0.98 14.27
CA MET A 170 32.68 -1.77 15.25
C MET A 170 33.40 -1.85 16.59
N GLY A 171 34.74 -1.99 16.59
CA GLY A 171 35.57 -1.96 17.80
C GLY A 171 35.47 -0.62 18.54
N ALA A 172 35.56 0.49 17.81
CA ALA A 172 35.40 1.84 18.37
C ALA A 172 33.97 2.07 18.90
N ALA A 173 32.94 1.60 18.19
CA ALA A 173 31.55 1.68 18.64
C ALA A 173 31.36 0.96 19.98
N ARG A 174 31.88 -0.26 20.14
CA ARG A 174 31.83 -1.01 21.39
C ARG A 174 32.60 -0.30 22.51
N GLN A 175 33.74 0.28 22.20
CA GLN A 175 34.53 1.01 23.19
C GLN A 175 33.82 2.29 23.65
N MET A 176 33.17 3.03 22.74
CA MET A 176 32.51 4.30 23.07
C MET A 176 31.14 4.09 23.74
N LEU A 177 30.35 3.16 23.24
CA LEU A 177 28.96 2.94 23.66
C LEU A 177 28.86 1.93 24.82
N GLY A 178 29.90 1.09 25.02
CA GLY A 178 29.90 0.06 26.05
C GLY A 178 28.69 -0.85 25.97
N ASP A 179 27.95 -0.96 27.07
CA ASP A 179 26.75 -1.79 27.18
C ASP A 179 25.55 -1.26 26.30
N ASN A 180 25.68 -0.04 25.75
CA ASN A 180 24.65 0.56 24.90
C ASN A 180 24.91 0.34 23.40
N VAL A 181 25.84 -0.51 23.00
CA VAL A 181 26.18 -0.74 21.59
C VAL A 181 24.98 -1.28 20.80
N ASP A 182 24.06 -1.98 21.44
CA ASP A 182 22.84 -2.53 20.83
C ASP A 182 21.92 -1.45 20.24
N ILE A 183 22.09 -0.18 20.65
CA ILE A 183 21.37 0.96 20.05
C ILE A 183 21.59 1.05 18.52
N LEU A 184 22.74 0.60 18.03
CA LEU A 184 23.04 0.58 16.60
C LEU A 184 22.19 -0.42 15.83
N GLU A 185 21.73 -1.50 16.49
CA GLU A 185 20.90 -2.56 15.91
C GLU A 185 19.41 -2.42 16.29
N GLU A 186 19.07 -1.59 17.28
CA GLU A 186 17.69 -1.43 17.75
C GLU A 186 17.02 -0.15 17.25
N VAL A 187 17.78 0.91 17.00
CA VAL A 187 17.22 2.19 16.58
C VAL A 187 17.03 2.22 15.06
N GLU A 188 15.76 2.26 14.67
CA GLU A 188 15.36 2.44 13.29
C GLU A 188 15.26 3.94 12.95
N LEU A 189 15.89 4.33 11.85
CA LEU A 189 15.85 5.70 11.33
C LEU A 189 14.54 5.95 10.56
N SER A 190 14.29 7.22 10.24
CA SER A 190 13.08 7.62 9.51
C SER A 190 12.95 6.98 8.12
N ASP A 191 14.05 6.56 7.51
CA ASP A 191 14.11 5.88 6.22
C ASP A 191 14.07 4.35 6.32
N GLY A 192 13.89 3.80 7.52
CA GLY A 192 13.75 2.37 7.81
C GLY A 192 15.08 1.64 8.06
N ARG A 193 16.24 2.26 7.81
CA ARG A 193 17.54 1.65 8.14
C ARG A 193 17.79 1.65 9.64
N LEU A 194 18.57 0.69 10.09
CA LEU A 194 19.13 0.72 11.45
C LEU A 194 20.22 1.81 11.57
N LEU A 195 20.38 2.35 12.74
CA LEU A 195 21.39 3.39 13.00
C LEU A 195 22.79 2.93 12.61
N GLY A 196 23.14 1.67 12.90
CA GLY A 196 24.42 1.07 12.57
C GLY A 196 24.68 0.83 11.08
N ASP A 197 23.61 0.79 10.27
CA ASP A 197 23.72 0.62 8.82
C ASP A 197 23.95 1.94 8.07
N HIS A 198 23.88 3.07 8.78
CA HIS A 198 24.04 4.36 8.13
C HIS A 198 25.53 4.66 7.84
N PRO A 199 25.91 4.93 6.56
CA PRO A 199 27.32 5.11 6.17
C PRO A 199 28.06 6.20 6.97
N GLU A 200 27.38 7.30 7.32
CA GLU A 200 28.00 8.37 8.11
C GLU A 200 28.31 7.94 9.55
N ILE A 201 27.49 7.07 10.14
CA ILE A 201 27.73 6.52 11.46
C ILE A 201 28.97 5.60 11.42
N ILE A 202 29.06 4.77 10.38
CA ILE A 202 30.22 3.90 10.16
C ILE A 202 31.48 4.74 9.95
N ARG A 203 31.44 5.79 9.11
CA ARG A 203 32.57 6.73 8.91
C ARG A 203 33.00 7.40 10.19
N MET A 204 32.05 7.85 11.00
CA MET A 204 32.34 8.49 12.28
C MET A 204 33.13 7.54 13.23
N PHE A 205 32.63 6.29 13.37
CA PHE A 205 33.34 5.31 14.22
C PHE A 205 34.66 4.87 13.60
N SER A 206 34.78 4.76 12.29
CA SER A 206 36.04 4.45 11.60
C SER A 206 37.09 5.56 11.82
N ALA A 207 36.70 6.82 11.65
CA ALA A 207 37.59 7.96 11.92
C ALA A 207 38.01 8.04 13.40
N PHE A 208 37.10 7.75 14.33
CA PHE A 208 37.41 7.70 15.74
C PHE A 208 38.36 6.55 16.09
N ALA A 209 38.21 5.39 15.44
CA ALA A 209 39.12 4.26 15.60
C ALA A 209 40.56 4.61 15.17
N GLU A 210 40.73 5.35 14.06
CA GLU A 210 42.02 5.83 13.60
C GLU A 210 42.71 6.72 14.68
N GLN A 211 41.94 7.67 15.23
CA GLN A 211 42.46 8.59 16.24
C GLN A 211 42.90 7.88 17.54
N ILE A 212 42.09 6.87 17.99
CA ILE A 212 42.48 6.04 19.15
C ILE A 212 43.69 5.17 18.82
N GLY A 213 43.75 4.62 17.59
CA GLY A 213 44.84 3.78 17.13
C GLY A 213 46.17 4.54 17.11
N GLU A 214 46.17 5.80 16.67
CA GLU A 214 47.38 6.67 16.70
C GLU A 214 47.87 6.93 18.12
N ASP A 215 46.98 7.12 19.09
CA ASP A 215 47.31 7.37 20.49
C ASP A 215 47.83 6.10 21.24
N ASN A 216 47.46 4.90 20.77
CA ASN A 216 47.81 3.63 21.40
C ASN A 216 48.99 2.90 20.76
N LEU A 217 49.65 3.46 19.71
CA LEU A 217 50.75 2.85 18.97
C LEU A 217 52.07 2.70 19.77
N VAL A 218 51.95 2.21 21.02
CA VAL A 218 53.08 1.71 21.78
C VAL A 218 52.91 0.21 22.02
N GLY A 219 53.16 -0.62 20.98
CA GLY A 219 53.34 -2.03 21.24
C GLY A 219 53.03 -3.05 20.14
N GLU A 220 52.04 -2.90 19.26
CA GLU A 220 51.80 -3.85 18.15
C GLU A 220 51.35 -3.10 16.90
N THR A 221 52.23 -3.04 15.90
CA THR A 221 51.90 -2.50 14.56
C THR A 221 51.05 -3.50 13.81
N THR A 222 49.74 -3.43 13.92
CA THR A 222 48.86 -4.00 12.90
C THR A 222 49.04 -3.15 11.67
N GLU A 223 49.63 -3.70 10.59
CA GLU A 223 49.76 -2.97 9.32
C GLU A 223 48.35 -2.56 8.84
N MET A 224 48.08 -1.25 8.89
CA MET A 224 46.83 -0.70 8.38
C MET A 224 46.82 -0.80 6.88
N VAL A 225 45.78 -1.44 6.33
CA VAL A 225 45.53 -1.50 4.89
C VAL A 225 45.12 -0.09 4.41
N MET A 226 45.83 0.37 3.39
CA MET A 226 45.68 1.72 2.84
C MET A 226 44.37 1.86 2.06
N THR A 227 43.67 2.96 2.24
CA THR A 227 42.50 3.31 1.43
C THR A 227 42.93 3.91 0.08
N PRO A 228 42.06 3.92 -0.96
CA PRO A 228 42.33 4.58 -2.23
C PRO A 228 42.74 6.04 -2.10
N ASP A 229 42.06 6.80 -1.23
CA ASP A 229 42.38 8.21 -0.99
C ASP A 229 43.76 8.43 -0.34
N GLU A 230 44.14 7.56 0.59
CA GLU A 230 45.47 7.56 1.20
C GLU A 230 46.55 7.21 0.16
N ALA A 231 46.29 6.16 -0.65
CA ALA A 231 47.18 5.77 -1.72
C ALA A 231 47.35 6.89 -2.77
N GLN A 232 46.26 7.58 -3.13
CA GLN A 232 46.30 8.70 -4.07
C GLN A 232 47.10 9.88 -3.51
N ARG A 233 46.97 10.22 -2.22
CA ARG A 233 47.75 11.26 -1.57
C ARG A 233 49.23 10.93 -1.56
N GLN A 234 49.59 9.71 -1.15
CA GLN A 234 50.97 9.26 -1.16
C GLN A 234 51.56 9.17 -2.55
N LEU A 235 50.77 8.68 -3.55
CA LEU A 235 51.20 8.65 -4.93
C LEU A 235 51.52 10.06 -5.46
N THR A 236 50.72 11.05 -5.12
CA THR A 236 50.94 12.44 -5.50
C THR A 236 52.24 12.98 -4.90
N GLU A 237 52.53 12.63 -3.65
CA GLU A 237 53.81 13.05 -3.03
C GLU A 237 54.99 12.31 -3.62
N VAL A 238 54.92 10.99 -3.82
CA VAL A 238 55.97 10.17 -4.43
C VAL A 238 56.28 10.61 -5.87
N THR A 239 55.25 11.00 -6.64
CA THR A 239 55.41 11.45 -8.03
C THR A 239 55.50 12.95 -8.22
N ARG A 240 55.83 13.71 -7.15
CA ARG A 240 56.00 15.17 -7.18
C ARG A 240 57.04 15.57 -8.24
N GLN A 241 56.78 16.64 -9.02
CA GLN A 241 57.60 17.06 -10.15
C GLN A 241 59.07 17.28 -9.84
N ASP A 242 59.37 17.75 -8.66
CA ASP A 242 60.75 18.05 -8.19
C ASP A 242 61.36 16.86 -7.39
N GLY A 243 60.73 15.73 -7.43
CA GLY A 243 61.08 14.54 -6.64
C GLY A 243 61.96 13.57 -7.39
N PRO A 244 62.53 12.58 -6.66
CA PRO A 244 63.41 11.54 -7.20
C PRO A 244 62.75 10.67 -8.28
N TYR A 245 61.41 10.58 -8.31
CA TYR A 245 60.66 9.78 -9.29
C TYR A 245 60.99 10.19 -10.73
N TRP A 246 61.11 11.49 -11.02
CA TRP A 246 61.34 12.03 -12.34
C TRP A 246 62.83 12.26 -12.68
N ASP A 247 63.73 12.33 -11.68
CA ASP A 247 65.14 12.49 -11.93
C ASP A 247 65.82 11.14 -12.24
N ARG A 248 66.17 10.94 -13.52
CA ARG A 248 66.76 9.67 -14.00
C ARG A 248 68.09 9.34 -13.34
N ASN A 249 68.79 10.32 -12.80
CA ASN A 249 70.11 10.16 -12.19
C ASN A 249 70.05 10.08 -10.67
N HIS A 250 68.85 10.21 -10.07
CA HIS A 250 68.71 10.15 -8.62
C HIS A 250 68.99 8.75 -8.09
N PRO A 251 69.81 8.57 -7.07
CA PRO A 251 70.17 7.25 -6.57
C PRO A 251 69.01 6.42 -6.03
N GLU A 252 67.96 7.11 -5.52
CA GLU A 252 66.77 6.47 -4.95
C GLU A 252 65.62 6.34 -5.94
N ARG A 253 65.78 6.74 -7.19
CA ARG A 253 64.73 6.76 -8.18
C ARG A 253 63.97 5.43 -8.26
N GLN A 254 64.69 4.29 -8.22
CA GLN A 254 64.06 2.98 -8.35
C GLN A 254 63.13 2.71 -7.20
N ALA A 255 63.48 3.06 -5.95
CA ALA A 255 62.62 2.92 -4.80
C ALA A 255 61.32 3.72 -4.90
N TYR A 256 61.40 4.96 -5.45
CA TYR A 256 60.24 5.81 -5.70
C TYR A 256 59.33 5.26 -6.82
N VAL A 257 59.92 4.64 -7.87
CA VAL A 257 59.15 3.96 -8.91
C VAL A 257 58.44 2.74 -8.37
N ASP A 258 59.14 1.91 -7.61
CA ASP A 258 58.56 0.71 -6.99
C ASP A 258 57.42 1.08 -6.02
N GLU A 259 57.60 2.11 -5.23
CA GLU A 259 56.59 2.65 -4.31
C GLU A 259 55.40 3.21 -5.07
N ALA A 260 55.59 3.96 -6.15
CA ALA A 260 54.48 4.42 -7.00
C ALA A 260 53.71 3.29 -7.65
N LEU A 261 54.35 2.17 -8.01
CA LEU A 261 53.69 0.98 -8.53
C LEU A 261 52.86 0.31 -7.44
N ARG A 262 53.42 0.15 -6.23
CA ARG A 262 52.72 -0.43 -5.09
C ARG A 262 51.46 0.37 -4.72
N LEU A 263 51.57 1.71 -4.68
CA LEU A 263 50.45 2.59 -4.37
C LEU A 263 49.32 2.49 -5.39
N ARG A 264 49.66 2.29 -6.66
CA ARG A 264 48.64 2.10 -7.72
C ARG A 264 47.81 0.83 -7.57
N GLU A 265 48.27 -0.16 -6.84
CA GLU A 265 47.51 -1.37 -6.58
C GLU A 265 46.28 -1.12 -5.67
N TYR A 266 46.28 0.01 -4.96
CA TYR A 266 45.17 0.41 -4.07
C TYR A 266 44.14 1.34 -4.77
N LEU A 267 44.42 1.82 -5.96
CA LEU A 267 43.55 2.66 -6.77
C LEU A 267 42.68 1.83 -7.73
#